data_aa74d4996a0df7429fad33d90a2efcc5
#
_entry.id   aa74d4996a0df7429fad33d90a2efcc5
#
_cell.length_a   1.000
_cell.length_b   1.000
_cell.length_c   1.000
_cell.angle_alpha   90.00
_cell.angle_beta   90.00
_cell.angle_gamma   90.00
#
_symmetry.space_group_name_H-M   'P 1'
#
loop_
_entity.id
_entity.type
_entity.pdbx_description
1 polymer ?
#
loop_
_entity_poly.entity_id
_entity_poly.type
_entity_poly.pdbx_seq_one_letter_code
_entity_poly.pdbx_strand_id
1 'polypeptide(L)'
;MSPFPPSPAEHHDLEGDYRPAPAANPLAHLDPINVRIEPADLTYLVSLADALNTTLDLQTLLNRTAELVRTVINYRIFAIFLLNDRTHDLRMRFQIGHTPQTERTRVPLGKGVVGQVALTRQPILLNDVAAYEHYIAANPEVRSELTVPLLAKNRLIGVMDLESEEADYFRPEHLHVLTLTASRIAQAIENARLYTRVSRQAQTLEVLNEIAVDLTSILDLDPLLVRVGQLLRRLIDYQMFTVMLLDDKGETLITRYAWRFGTIHAPTRRIAVNSGLVGAAVREWRPINVPDVRKDTRYLPMNPETRSELIVPLFYKGRIIGVLDLEHTRTGFFNEEHERMLTTLAAQVAISIENARLYQRVRRQEAQLERDIAMAREVQLRLLPPEAPSHPHAEMAVRFLPARTIGGDLYDFIDYGPGRTAIVLGDVSGKAAPAALFAALVSGIMRTAAARPGAPADGSMSVGWQQPDPAEMLGLLNDALQERKLESQYVTLLFALWNDENQTLQVANSGAIQPVFCRAGQSVTVKVEGFPLGMFPNVTYEEFSVATQPGDAIVFVSDGILDADNAQGETYGDERLASLLCVHRDRPAQEIADAILSDVSRFQGDHDRFDDETIIVLRVR
;
A
#
# COMPACT_ATOMS: atom_id res chain seq x y z
N MET A 1 17.71 -11.07 -25.24
CA MET A 1 17.92 -9.97 -26.19
C MET A 1 17.09 -8.80 -25.70
N SER A 2 17.75 -7.89 -25.03
CA SER A 2 17.18 -6.64 -24.49
C SER A 2 17.51 -5.51 -25.48
N PRO A 3 16.59 -4.58 -25.72
CA PRO A 3 16.96 -3.28 -26.22
C PRO A 3 16.47 -2.19 -25.25
N PHE A 4 17.37 -1.72 -24.38
CA PHE A 4 17.26 -0.39 -23.82
C PHE A 4 18.06 0.57 -24.72
N PRO A 5 17.50 1.71 -25.10
CA PRO A 5 18.28 2.79 -25.69
C PRO A 5 19.11 3.49 -24.60
N PRO A 6 20.29 4.06 -24.97
CA PRO A 6 21.19 4.69 -24.02
C PRO A 6 20.62 6.04 -23.54
N SER A 7 20.88 6.30 -22.27
CA SER A 7 20.70 7.58 -21.57
C SER A 7 21.47 8.71 -22.27
N PRO A 8 20.91 9.91 -22.46
CA PRO A 8 21.68 11.07 -22.81
C PRO A 8 22.28 11.68 -21.54
N ALA A 9 23.51 11.32 -21.25
CA ALA A 9 24.38 12.05 -20.35
C ALA A 9 25.30 12.91 -21.21
N GLU A 10 25.00 14.18 -21.32
CA GLU A 10 26.00 15.23 -21.56
C GLU A 10 25.38 16.54 -21.06
N HIS A 11 25.54 16.77 -19.75
CA HIS A 11 25.53 18.12 -19.22
C HIS A 11 26.85 18.76 -19.66
N HIS A 12 26.76 19.64 -20.63
CA HIS A 12 27.83 20.60 -20.90
C HIS A 12 27.98 21.48 -19.66
N ASP A 13 29.03 21.23 -18.89
CA ASP A 13 29.60 22.15 -17.93
C ASP A 13 30.11 23.36 -18.70
N LEU A 14 29.32 24.41 -18.73
CA LEU A 14 29.79 25.75 -19.04
C LEU A 14 30.37 26.37 -17.76
N GLU A 15 31.38 25.74 -17.17
CA GLU A 15 32.37 26.45 -16.37
C GLU A 15 33.33 27.15 -17.34
N GLY A 16 32.89 28.29 -17.84
CA GLY A 16 33.80 29.25 -18.43
C GLY A 16 34.82 29.68 -17.38
N ASP A 17 36.05 29.18 -17.53
CA ASP A 17 37.24 29.57 -16.81
C ASP A 17 37.53 31.05 -17.11
N TYR A 18 36.76 31.95 -16.49
CA TYR A 18 37.08 33.36 -16.48
C TYR A 18 38.22 33.60 -15.52
N ARG A 19 39.49 33.41 -15.96
CA ARG A 19 40.67 33.91 -15.28
C ARG A 19 40.81 35.40 -15.62
N PRO A 20 40.52 36.31 -14.68
CA PRO A 20 40.85 37.71 -14.92
C PRO A 20 42.38 37.85 -14.98
N ALA A 21 42.89 38.60 -15.91
CA ALA A 21 44.28 39.02 -15.94
C ALA A 21 44.65 39.64 -14.58
N PRO A 22 45.86 39.42 -14.06
CA PRO A 22 46.26 39.98 -12.79
C PRO A 22 46.22 41.51 -12.92
N ALA A 23 45.18 42.13 -12.36
CA ALA A 23 45.15 43.55 -12.13
C ALA A 23 46.32 43.92 -11.18
N ALA A 24 47.05 44.92 -11.54
CA ALA A 24 48.12 45.47 -10.71
C ALA A 24 47.56 45.68 -9.28
N ASN A 25 48.17 45.05 -8.33
CA ASN A 25 47.79 45.13 -6.92
C ASN A 25 48.10 46.56 -6.40
N PRO A 26 47.09 47.40 -6.13
CA PRO A 26 47.33 48.75 -5.63
C PRO A 26 47.87 48.74 -4.19
N LEU A 27 47.93 47.59 -3.55
CA LEU A 27 48.43 47.39 -2.18
C LEU A 27 49.87 46.84 -2.14
N ALA A 28 50.61 46.78 -3.27
CA ALA A 28 51.99 46.29 -3.34
C ALA A 28 53.00 47.16 -2.57
N HIS A 29 52.58 48.27 -1.96
CA HIS A 29 53.39 49.16 -1.18
C HIS A 29 53.15 49.12 0.34
N LEU A 30 52.19 48.23 0.77
CA LEU A 30 52.02 48.00 2.20
C LEU A 30 52.91 46.82 2.61
N ASP A 31 53.98 47.10 3.32
CA ASP A 31 54.76 46.09 4.03
C ASP A 31 53.83 45.19 4.81
N PRO A 32 54.13 43.90 4.97
CA PRO A 32 53.32 43.03 5.80
C PRO A 32 53.25 43.60 7.20
N ILE A 33 52.14 44.22 7.56
CA ILE A 33 51.89 44.80 8.87
C ILE A 33 52.02 43.69 9.88
N ASN A 34 53.15 43.69 10.59
CA ASN A 34 53.39 42.75 11.68
C ASN A 34 52.56 43.21 12.89
N VAL A 35 51.24 43.15 12.78
CA VAL A 35 50.29 43.51 13.85
C VAL A 35 50.38 42.43 14.92
N ARG A 36 50.94 42.70 16.04
CA ARG A 36 50.85 41.88 17.25
C ARG A 36 49.37 41.88 17.65
N ILE A 37 48.71 40.71 17.57
CA ILE A 37 47.38 40.52 18.15
C ILE A 37 47.53 40.73 19.67
N GLU A 38 46.92 41.79 20.18
CA GLU A 38 46.90 42.03 21.60
C GLU A 38 45.94 41.07 22.34
N PRO A 39 46.19 40.75 23.63
CA PRO A 39 45.27 39.89 24.40
C PRO A 39 43.83 40.39 24.43
N ALA A 40 43.62 41.70 24.30
CA ALA A 40 42.31 42.31 24.20
C ALA A 40 41.54 41.90 22.93
N ASP A 41 42.24 41.78 21.77
CA ASP A 41 41.67 41.36 20.50
C ASP A 41 41.22 39.90 20.53
N LEU A 42 41.98 39.03 21.20
CA LEU A 42 41.62 37.63 21.39
C LEU A 42 40.37 37.46 22.25
N THR A 43 40.27 38.24 23.35
CA THR A 43 39.08 38.21 24.22
C THR A 43 37.85 38.71 23.47
N TYR A 44 38.00 39.73 22.64
CA TYR A 44 36.93 40.24 21.79
C TYR A 44 36.48 39.21 20.74
N LEU A 45 37.41 38.54 20.05
CA LEU A 45 37.11 37.51 19.07
C LEU A 45 36.37 36.29 19.67
N VAL A 46 36.70 35.91 20.91
CA VAL A 46 36.03 34.84 21.63
C VAL A 46 34.61 35.26 22.00
N SER A 47 34.42 36.45 22.57
CA SER A 47 33.10 36.98 22.93
C SER A 47 32.20 37.18 21.70
N LEU A 48 32.77 37.57 20.56
CA LEU A 48 32.12 37.68 19.28
C LEU A 48 31.64 36.30 18.79
N ALA A 49 32.49 35.29 18.85
CA ALA A 49 32.16 33.94 18.40
C ALA A 49 30.99 33.35 19.22
N ASP A 50 31.02 33.52 20.54
CA ASP A 50 29.95 33.04 21.43
C ASP A 50 28.61 33.78 21.18
N ALA A 51 28.67 35.10 21.04
CA ALA A 51 27.49 35.91 20.79
C ALA A 51 26.83 35.64 19.44
N LEU A 52 27.59 35.33 18.40
CA LEU A 52 27.11 35.06 17.04
C LEU A 52 26.62 33.62 16.86
N ASN A 53 27.21 32.63 17.55
CA ASN A 53 26.83 31.22 17.42
C ASN A 53 25.51 30.86 18.10
N THR A 54 25.00 31.67 19.00
CA THR A 54 23.75 31.43 19.72
C THR A 54 22.48 31.86 18.95
N THR A 55 22.64 32.57 17.83
CA THR A 55 21.52 33.19 17.10
C THR A 55 21.41 32.59 15.70
N LEU A 56 20.29 31.94 15.43
CA LEU A 56 19.97 31.34 14.12
C LEU A 56 19.05 32.22 13.27
N ASP A 57 18.47 33.30 13.86
CA ASP A 57 17.66 34.26 13.12
C ASP A 57 18.58 35.30 12.46
N LEU A 58 18.49 35.42 11.13
CA LEU A 58 19.34 36.29 10.34
C LEU A 58 19.20 37.77 10.75
N GLN A 59 18.00 38.26 11.03
CA GLN A 59 17.79 39.66 11.37
C GLN A 59 18.41 40.01 12.74
N THR A 60 18.20 39.15 13.71
CA THR A 60 18.79 39.27 15.04
C THR A 60 20.32 39.21 14.98
N LEU A 61 20.86 38.32 14.13
CA LEU A 61 22.30 38.20 13.89
C LEU A 61 22.90 39.47 13.31
N LEU A 62 22.25 40.09 12.31
CA LEU A 62 22.70 41.31 11.67
C LEU A 62 22.67 42.49 12.65
N ASN A 63 21.64 42.61 13.48
CA ASN A 63 21.55 43.61 14.55
C ASN A 63 22.74 43.46 15.55
N ARG A 64 22.95 42.23 16.06
CA ARG A 64 24.06 41.95 16.98
C ARG A 64 25.42 42.24 16.36
N THR A 65 25.59 41.92 15.07
CA THR A 65 26.82 42.24 14.34
C THR A 65 27.08 43.74 14.36
N ALA A 66 26.10 44.57 14.10
CA ALA A 66 26.27 46.02 14.13
C ALA A 66 26.63 46.53 15.54
N GLU A 67 25.96 46.03 16.58
CA GLU A 67 26.27 46.37 17.97
C GLU A 67 27.73 46.00 18.33
N LEU A 68 28.15 44.79 17.98
CA LEU A 68 29.50 44.32 18.25
C LEU A 68 30.58 45.13 17.50
N VAL A 69 30.34 45.43 16.22
CA VAL A 69 31.28 46.29 15.47
C VAL A 69 31.38 47.67 16.10
N ARG A 70 30.25 48.23 16.59
CA ARG A 70 30.20 49.53 17.25
C ARG A 70 31.02 49.60 18.53
N THR A 71 31.22 48.49 19.23
CA THR A 71 32.08 48.49 20.45
C THR A 71 33.53 48.72 20.14
N VAL A 72 33.98 48.47 18.90
CA VAL A 72 35.38 48.60 18.48
C VAL A 72 35.59 49.79 17.57
N ILE A 73 34.64 50.05 16.67
CA ILE A 73 34.73 51.14 15.69
C ILE A 73 33.47 52.01 15.85
N ASN A 74 33.64 53.23 16.28
CA ASN A 74 32.52 54.16 16.43
C ASN A 74 32.11 54.72 15.06
N TYR A 75 31.36 53.92 14.28
CA TYR A 75 30.87 54.30 12.97
C TYR A 75 29.59 55.16 13.06
N ARG A 76 29.33 55.96 12.03
CA ARG A 76 28.11 56.72 11.87
C ARG A 76 27.15 56.07 10.88
N ILE A 77 27.68 55.49 9.83
CA ILE A 77 26.95 54.76 8.82
C ILE A 77 27.51 53.34 8.73
N PHE A 78 26.62 52.36 8.69
CA PHE A 78 26.97 50.95 8.62
C PHE A 78 26.00 50.20 7.75
N ALA A 79 26.52 49.33 6.85
CA ALA A 79 25.66 48.48 6.04
C ALA A 79 26.26 47.07 5.86
N ILE A 80 25.35 46.10 5.75
CA ILE A 80 25.69 44.73 5.34
C ILE A 80 24.95 44.44 4.05
N PHE A 81 25.72 44.17 3.01
CA PHE A 81 25.21 43.72 1.72
C PHE A 81 25.42 42.23 1.60
N LEU A 82 24.36 41.46 1.23
CA LEU A 82 24.47 40.03 1.00
C LEU A 82 24.35 39.72 -0.49
N LEU A 83 25.18 38.81 -0.97
CA LEU A 83 25.18 38.34 -2.34
C LEU A 83 23.92 37.54 -2.61
N ASN A 84 23.25 37.83 -3.73
CA ASN A 84 22.17 37.03 -4.27
C ASN A 84 22.74 36.08 -5.33
N ASP A 85 22.75 34.77 -5.03
CA ASP A 85 23.31 33.73 -5.90
C ASP A 85 22.60 33.63 -7.27
N ARG A 86 21.32 34.07 -7.39
CA ARG A 86 20.56 34.01 -8.65
C ARG A 86 20.86 35.18 -9.59
N THR A 87 20.95 36.37 -9.05
CA THR A 87 21.09 37.61 -9.84
C THR A 87 22.52 38.13 -9.87
N HIS A 88 23.45 37.54 -9.11
CA HIS A 88 24.84 37.93 -8.95
C HIS A 88 24.99 39.43 -8.61
N ASP A 89 24.04 39.96 -7.85
CA ASP A 89 24.07 41.32 -7.31
C ASP A 89 24.14 41.32 -5.78
N LEU A 90 24.64 42.38 -5.21
CA LEU A 90 24.62 42.62 -3.77
C LEU A 90 23.37 43.38 -3.39
N ARG A 91 22.72 42.94 -2.33
CA ARG A 91 21.52 43.59 -1.78
C ARG A 91 21.76 43.98 -0.34
N MET A 92 21.49 45.23 -0.01
CA MET A 92 21.51 45.69 1.38
C MET A 92 20.48 44.90 2.20
N ARG A 93 20.90 44.31 3.28
CA ARG A 93 20.09 43.51 4.19
C ARG A 93 20.00 44.10 5.57
N PHE A 94 20.96 44.94 5.90
CA PHE A 94 20.99 45.66 7.16
C PHE A 94 21.65 47.01 6.96
N GLN A 95 21.20 48.04 7.66
CA GLN A 95 21.77 49.36 7.60
C GLN A 95 21.51 50.19 8.85
N ILE A 96 22.42 51.10 9.15
CA ILE A 96 22.32 52.18 10.13
C ILE A 96 22.81 53.44 9.45
N GLY A 97 22.07 54.56 9.54
CA GLY A 97 22.47 55.86 9.02
C GLY A 97 22.22 56.11 7.54
N HIS A 98 21.83 55.10 6.75
CA HIS A 98 21.43 55.31 5.36
C HIS A 98 19.95 55.77 5.23
N THR A 99 19.61 56.38 4.10
CA THR A 99 18.24 56.79 3.82
C THR A 99 17.39 55.62 3.34
N PRO A 100 16.03 55.65 3.51
CA PRO A 100 15.15 54.58 3.03
C PRO A 100 15.22 54.32 1.50
N GLN A 101 15.66 55.31 0.71
CA GLN A 101 15.83 55.17 -0.73
C GLN A 101 17.01 54.24 -1.07
N THR A 102 18.10 54.29 -0.27
CA THR A 102 19.29 53.45 -0.46
C THR A 102 19.06 51.97 -0.09
N GLU A 103 18.10 51.65 0.77
CA GLU A 103 17.78 50.27 1.16
C GLU A 103 17.39 49.36 -0.03
N ARG A 104 16.82 49.93 -1.08
CA ARG A 104 16.39 49.17 -2.27
C ARG A 104 17.46 49.06 -3.36
N THR A 105 18.64 49.62 -3.11
CA THR A 105 19.71 49.65 -4.09
C THR A 105 20.32 48.26 -4.30
N ARG A 106 20.45 47.89 -5.56
CA ARG A 106 21.18 46.68 -5.98
C ARG A 106 22.54 47.14 -6.49
N VAL A 107 23.59 46.55 -5.93
CA VAL A 107 24.98 46.88 -6.34
C VAL A 107 25.53 45.71 -7.16
N PRO A 108 25.75 45.88 -8.49
CA PRO A 108 26.45 44.87 -9.28
C PRO A 108 27.88 44.66 -8.80
N LEU A 109 28.40 43.43 -8.99
CA LEU A 109 29.81 43.15 -8.73
C LEU A 109 30.70 44.09 -9.57
N GLY A 110 31.75 44.64 -8.94
CA GLY A 110 32.68 45.59 -9.57
C GLY A 110 32.20 47.03 -9.61
N LYS A 111 30.98 47.37 -9.16
CA LYS A 111 30.44 48.74 -9.18
C LYS A 111 30.56 49.41 -7.81
N GLY A 112 31.15 50.56 -7.73
CA GLY A 112 31.41 51.26 -6.47
C GLY A 112 32.42 50.53 -5.59
N VAL A 113 32.65 51.02 -4.37
CA VAL A 113 33.55 50.39 -3.42
C VAL A 113 33.06 49.02 -2.98
N VAL A 114 31.78 48.92 -2.58
CA VAL A 114 31.12 47.68 -2.15
C VAL A 114 31.17 46.61 -3.24
N GLY A 115 30.87 46.97 -4.52
CA GLY A 115 30.93 46.03 -5.63
C GLY A 115 32.36 45.60 -5.99
N GLN A 116 33.32 46.50 -5.84
CA GLN A 116 34.74 46.21 -6.09
C GLN A 116 35.32 45.26 -5.02
N VAL A 117 35.02 45.49 -3.74
CA VAL A 117 35.39 44.58 -2.64
C VAL A 117 34.78 43.19 -2.87
N ALA A 118 33.54 43.12 -3.33
CA ALA A 118 32.90 41.85 -3.65
C ALA A 118 33.59 41.12 -4.80
N LEU A 119 33.98 41.82 -5.84
CA LEU A 119 34.65 41.26 -7.01
C LEU A 119 36.07 40.78 -6.70
N THR A 120 36.87 41.64 -6.04
CA THR A 120 38.27 41.36 -5.75
C THR A 120 38.45 40.47 -4.52
N ARG A 121 37.44 40.40 -3.64
CA ARG A 121 37.51 39.76 -2.31
C ARG A 121 38.62 40.35 -1.41
N GLN A 122 39.05 41.57 -1.68
CA GLN A 122 40.05 42.30 -0.90
C GLN A 122 39.38 43.48 -0.21
N PRO A 123 39.72 43.79 1.04
CA PRO A 123 39.18 44.94 1.73
C PRO A 123 39.71 46.23 1.13
N ILE A 124 38.93 47.30 1.24
CA ILE A 124 39.29 48.65 0.78
C ILE A 124 39.11 49.61 1.93
N LEU A 125 40.16 50.43 2.18
CA LEU A 125 40.18 51.55 3.10
C LEU A 125 40.40 52.84 2.30
N LEU A 126 39.42 53.74 2.30
CA LEU A 126 39.48 55.04 1.64
C LEU A 126 39.57 56.14 2.68
N ASN A 127 40.71 56.82 2.75
CA ASN A 127 40.91 57.96 3.64
C ASN A 127 40.14 59.19 3.22
N ASP A 128 40.00 59.40 1.89
CA ASP A 128 39.09 60.39 1.28
C ASP A 128 38.41 59.78 0.05
N VAL A 129 37.10 59.63 0.12
CA VAL A 129 36.30 59.03 -0.98
C VAL A 129 36.35 59.85 -2.27
N ALA A 130 36.60 61.18 -2.18
CA ALA A 130 36.75 62.05 -3.32
C ALA A 130 37.94 61.72 -4.22
N ALA A 131 38.95 61.02 -3.68
CA ALA A 131 40.14 60.58 -4.40
C ALA A 131 39.91 59.24 -5.16
N TYR A 132 38.76 58.56 -4.99
CA TYR A 132 38.50 57.27 -5.60
C TYR A 132 37.62 57.42 -6.84
N GLU A 133 38.17 57.18 -8.02
CA GLU A 133 37.57 57.43 -9.34
C GLU A 133 36.22 56.70 -9.56
N HIS A 134 36.05 55.55 -8.93
CA HIS A 134 34.87 54.71 -9.06
C HIS A 134 33.87 54.83 -7.90
N TYR A 135 34.03 55.86 -7.05
CA TYR A 135 33.13 56.09 -5.91
C TYR A 135 31.70 56.41 -6.38
N ILE A 136 30.73 55.74 -5.72
CA ILE A 136 29.33 56.05 -5.93
C ILE A 136 28.78 56.63 -4.62
N ALA A 137 28.56 57.92 -4.62
CA ALA A 137 28.04 58.62 -3.45
C ALA A 137 26.59 58.20 -3.14
N ALA A 138 26.39 57.33 -2.19
CA ALA A 138 25.07 57.03 -1.61
C ALA A 138 24.63 58.12 -0.61
N ASN A 139 25.60 58.71 0.08
CA ASN A 139 25.43 59.86 0.96
C ASN A 139 26.54 60.89 0.61
N PRO A 140 26.19 62.11 0.17
CA PRO A 140 27.18 63.12 -0.22
C PRO A 140 28.02 63.67 0.96
N GLU A 141 27.65 63.43 2.19
CA GLU A 141 28.40 63.87 3.38
C GLU A 141 29.55 62.92 3.77
N VAL A 142 29.64 61.73 3.17
CA VAL A 142 30.67 60.76 3.44
C VAL A 142 32.03 61.22 2.90
N ARG A 143 33.04 61.13 3.78
CA ARG A 143 34.43 61.53 3.46
C ARG A 143 35.41 60.35 3.53
N SER A 144 35.18 59.35 4.38
CA SER A 144 36.00 58.15 4.42
C SER A 144 35.14 56.89 4.50
N GLU A 145 35.65 55.77 3.95
CA GLU A 145 34.96 54.50 3.86
C GLU A 145 35.90 53.33 4.16
N LEU A 146 35.36 52.34 4.88
CA LEU A 146 36.04 51.09 5.20
C LEU A 146 35.14 49.92 4.83
N THR A 147 35.49 49.18 3.80
CA THR A 147 34.69 48.08 3.27
C THR A 147 35.46 46.77 3.31
N VAL A 148 34.87 45.71 3.88
CA VAL A 148 35.48 44.38 3.97
C VAL A 148 34.58 43.29 3.41
N PRO A 149 35.16 42.27 2.73
CA PRO A 149 34.40 41.14 2.24
C PRO A 149 34.01 40.18 3.38
N LEU A 150 32.78 39.66 3.32
CA LEU A 150 32.30 38.61 4.18
C LEU A 150 32.54 37.26 3.49
N LEU A 151 33.60 36.56 3.90
CA LEU A 151 34.05 35.30 3.31
C LEU A 151 33.83 34.13 4.27
N ALA A 152 33.00 33.15 3.86
CA ALA A 152 32.85 31.86 4.55
C ALA A 152 33.49 30.76 3.71
N LYS A 153 34.50 30.07 4.24
CA LYS A 153 35.24 29.01 3.51
C LYS A 153 35.65 29.42 2.10
N ASN A 154 36.19 30.63 1.95
CA ASN A 154 36.62 31.25 0.70
C ASN A 154 35.47 31.61 -0.30
N ARG A 155 34.21 31.43 0.09
CA ARG A 155 33.02 31.86 -0.70
C ARG A 155 32.59 33.24 -0.23
N LEU A 156 32.30 34.13 -1.19
CA LEU A 156 31.75 35.44 -0.89
C LEU A 156 30.26 35.29 -0.45
N ILE A 157 29.96 35.73 0.77
CA ILE A 157 28.59 35.76 1.33
C ILE A 157 28.01 37.16 1.18
N GLY A 158 28.87 38.18 1.24
CA GLY A 158 28.47 39.58 1.19
C GLY A 158 29.61 40.51 1.42
N VAL A 159 29.27 41.74 1.74
CA VAL A 159 30.23 42.82 2.05
C VAL A 159 29.69 43.60 3.25
N MET A 160 30.60 44.02 4.12
CA MET A 160 30.33 44.90 5.26
C MET A 160 30.98 46.24 5.01
N ASP A 161 30.23 47.30 5.18
CA ASP A 161 30.58 48.63 4.79
C ASP A 161 30.36 49.62 5.93
N LEU A 162 31.39 50.42 6.23
CA LEU A 162 31.41 51.47 7.24
C LEU A 162 31.81 52.79 6.61
N GLU A 163 31.02 53.85 6.88
CA GLU A 163 31.26 55.16 6.32
C GLU A 163 31.34 56.21 7.45
N SER A 164 32.10 57.28 7.20
CA SER A 164 32.25 58.45 8.10
C SER A 164 32.25 59.74 7.30
N GLU A 165 31.70 60.81 7.92
CA GLU A 165 31.70 62.18 7.41
C GLU A 165 33.05 62.88 7.60
N GLU A 166 33.97 62.26 8.36
CA GLU A 166 35.31 62.79 8.61
C GLU A 166 36.34 62.11 7.66
N ALA A 167 37.23 62.88 7.05
CA ALA A 167 38.34 62.35 6.28
C ALA A 167 39.37 61.73 7.25
N ASP A 168 40.13 60.72 6.76
CA ASP A 168 41.13 60.00 7.57
C ASP A 168 40.61 59.38 8.87
N TYR A 169 39.26 59.14 8.96
CA TYR A 169 38.66 58.60 10.17
C TYR A 169 39.05 57.15 10.43
N PHE A 170 38.99 56.32 9.40
CA PHE A 170 39.34 54.91 9.53
C PHE A 170 40.85 54.72 9.45
N ARG A 171 41.41 53.87 10.33
CA ARG A 171 42.83 53.59 10.47
C ARG A 171 43.12 52.14 10.08
N PRO A 172 44.40 51.80 9.78
CA PRO A 172 44.80 50.43 9.49
C PRO A 172 44.44 49.43 10.59
N GLU A 173 44.39 49.84 11.86
CA GLU A 173 43.99 49.03 13.00
C GLU A 173 42.49 48.65 12.88
N HIS A 174 41.63 49.61 12.47
CA HIS A 174 40.19 49.36 12.21
C HIS A 174 40.02 48.33 11.09
N LEU A 175 40.77 48.44 10.00
CA LEU A 175 40.74 47.49 8.87
C LEU A 175 41.14 46.08 9.34
N HIS A 176 42.21 45.99 10.17
CA HIS A 176 42.68 44.71 10.68
C HIS A 176 41.62 44.01 11.53
N VAL A 177 41.07 44.68 12.54
CA VAL A 177 40.05 44.13 13.44
C VAL A 177 38.79 43.75 12.67
N LEU A 178 38.33 44.60 11.74
CA LEU A 178 37.13 44.34 10.94
C LEU A 178 37.34 43.13 10.02
N THR A 179 38.51 42.95 9.41
CA THR A 179 38.84 41.82 8.56
C THR A 179 38.86 40.50 9.35
N LEU A 180 39.44 40.51 10.55
CA LEU A 180 39.47 39.34 11.45
C LEU A 180 38.05 38.93 11.86
N THR A 181 37.17 39.88 12.14
CA THR A 181 35.78 39.62 12.55
C THR A 181 34.89 39.24 11.40
N ALA A 182 35.12 39.78 10.19
CA ALA A 182 34.32 39.55 8.99
C ALA A 182 34.16 38.07 8.64
N SER A 183 35.22 37.26 8.79
CA SER A 183 35.17 35.82 8.53
C SER A 183 34.22 35.10 9.50
N ARG A 184 34.20 35.45 10.78
CA ARG A 184 33.28 34.88 11.79
C ARG A 184 31.86 35.30 11.55
N ILE A 185 31.63 36.57 11.22
CA ILE A 185 30.34 37.12 10.85
C ILE A 185 29.80 36.41 9.60
N ALA A 186 30.63 36.24 8.56
CA ALA A 186 30.28 35.54 7.35
C ALA A 186 29.82 34.09 7.62
N GLN A 187 30.57 33.38 8.48
CA GLN A 187 30.23 32.02 8.86
C GLN A 187 28.89 31.95 9.62
N ALA A 188 28.64 32.88 10.54
CA ALA A 188 27.38 32.93 11.28
C ALA A 188 26.19 33.25 10.37
N ILE A 189 26.35 34.18 9.42
CA ILE A 189 25.33 34.51 8.41
C ILE A 189 25.00 33.31 7.54
N GLU A 190 26.03 32.57 7.08
CA GLU A 190 25.83 31.37 6.26
C GLU A 190 25.11 30.27 7.06
N ASN A 191 25.50 30.05 8.31
CA ASN A 191 24.83 29.10 9.19
C ASN A 191 23.35 29.45 9.40
N ALA A 192 23.02 30.71 9.65
CA ALA A 192 21.65 31.18 9.82
C ALA A 192 20.81 30.99 8.52
N ARG A 193 21.41 31.25 7.35
CA ARG A 193 20.79 31.01 6.04
C ARG A 193 20.51 29.52 5.80
N LEU A 194 21.51 28.67 6.07
CA LEU A 194 21.38 27.22 5.92
C LEU A 194 20.30 26.67 6.87
N TYR A 195 20.31 27.10 8.13
CA TYR A 195 19.29 26.70 9.10
C TYR A 195 17.88 27.08 8.65
N THR A 196 17.69 28.33 8.23
CA THR A 196 16.38 28.80 7.73
C THR A 196 15.91 27.99 6.51
N ARG A 197 16.85 27.65 5.60
CA ARG A 197 16.55 26.82 4.43
C ARG A 197 16.15 25.40 4.83
N VAL A 198 16.92 24.75 5.72
CA VAL A 198 16.64 23.41 6.21
C VAL A 198 15.33 23.36 6.99
N SER A 199 15.09 24.35 7.89
CA SER A 199 13.83 24.44 8.65
C SER A 199 12.60 24.58 7.74
N ARG A 200 12.69 25.40 6.69
CA ARG A 200 11.60 25.52 5.70
C ARG A 200 11.38 24.21 4.94
N GLN A 201 12.46 23.51 4.57
CA GLN A 201 12.34 22.23 3.90
C GLN A 201 11.73 21.17 4.82
N ALA A 202 12.15 21.10 6.08
CA ALA A 202 11.59 20.19 7.08
C ALA A 202 10.09 20.44 7.29
N GLN A 203 9.70 21.69 7.47
CA GLN A 203 8.30 22.09 7.63
C GLN A 203 7.45 21.74 6.40
N THR A 204 7.99 21.93 5.20
CA THR A 204 7.29 21.54 3.96
C THR A 204 7.10 20.02 3.89
N LEU A 205 8.14 19.24 4.25
CA LEU A 205 8.07 17.78 4.27
C LEU A 205 7.08 17.26 5.32
N GLU A 206 7.00 17.89 6.48
CA GLU A 206 6.05 17.54 7.54
C GLU A 206 4.60 17.71 7.06
N VAL A 207 4.27 18.85 6.47
CA VAL A 207 2.93 19.10 5.88
C VAL A 207 2.63 18.10 4.76
N LEU A 208 3.60 17.79 3.90
CA LEU A 208 3.40 16.81 2.84
C LEU A 208 3.21 15.39 3.38
N ASN A 209 3.88 15.03 4.47
CA ASN A 209 3.70 13.74 5.12
C ASN A 209 2.32 13.63 5.79
N GLU A 210 1.85 14.67 6.47
CA GLU A 210 0.49 14.72 7.03
C GLU A 210 -0.57 14.52 5.94
N ILE A 211 -0.41 15.21 4.80
CA ILE A 211 -1.30 15.06 3.64
C ILE A 211 -1.23 13.63 3.09
N ALA A 212 -0.04 13.03 3.01
CA ALA A 212 0.13 11.66 2.51
C ALA A 212 -0.58 10.63 3.40
N VAL A 213 -0.45 10.75 4.73
CA VAL A 213 -1.13 9.89 5.71
C VAL A 213 -2.65 10.04 5.60
N ASP A 214 -3.14 11.27 5.53
CA ASP A 214 -4.57 11.56 5.38
C ASP A 214 -5.15 10.93 4.10
N LEU A 215 -4.47 11.09 2.97
CA LEU A 215 -4.91 10.54 1.69
C LEU A 215 -4.82 9.02 1.62
N THR A 216 -3.77 8.40 2.19
CA THR A 216 -3.58 6.94 2.13
C THR A 216 -4.55 6.17 3.02
N SER A 217 -5.14 6.82 4.03
CA SER A 217 -6.17 6.21 4.88
C SER A 217 -7.53 6.05 4.18
N ILE A 218 -7.76 6.74 3.06
CA ILE A 218 -9.03 6.71 2.32
C ILE A 218 -8.94 5.65 1.22
N LEU A 219 -9.65 4.54 1.42
CA LEU A 219 -9.60 3.38 0.52
C LEU A 219 -10.68 3.40 -0.58
N ASP A 220 -11.59 4.36 -0.54
CA ASP A 220 -12.59 4.57 -1.58
C ASP A 220 -12.19 5.74 -2.49
N LEU A 221 -12.25 5.53 -3.82
CA LEU A 221 -11.77 6.48 -4.81
C LEU A 221 -12.53 7.81 -4.76
N ASP A 222 -13.85 7.79 -4.68
CA ASP A 222 -14.65 9.02 -4.74
C ASP A 222 -14.44 9.94 -3.51
N PRO A 223 -14.49 9.45 -2.25
CA PRO A 223 -14.10 10.22 -1.07
C PRO A 223 -12.66 10.72 -1.13
N LEU A 224 -11.72 9.90 -1.64
CA LEU A 224 -10.32 10.30 -1.82
C LEU A 224 -10.21 11.52 -2.74
N LEU A 225 -10.85 11.50 -3.90
CA LEU A 225 -10.79 12.61 -4.86
C LEU A 225 -11.42 13.90 -4.32
N VAL A 226 -12.50 13.80 -3.56
CA VAL A 226 -13.09 14.94 -2.82
C VAL A 226 -12.07 15.52 -1.83
N ARG A 227 -11.39 14.63 -1.07
CA ARG A 227 -10.39 15.06 -0.08
C ARG A 227 -9.19 15.73 -0.74
N VAL A 228 -8.72 15.20 -1.87
CA VAL A 228 -7.67 15.83 -2.68
C VAL A 228 -8.05 17.26 -3.07
N GLY A 229 -9.26 17.47 -3.59
CA GLY A 229 -9.75 18.81 -3.92
C GLY A 229 -9.77 19.75 -2.73
N GLN A 230 -10.23 19.30 -1.56
CA GLN A 230 -10.26 20.11 -0.33
C GLN A 230 -8.86 20.51 0.14
N LEU A 231 -7.89 19.60 0.07
CA LEU A 231 -6.51 19.85 0.46
C LEU A 231 -5.82 20.83 -0.49
N LEU A 232 -5.98 20.62 -1.81
CA LEU A 232 -5.42 21.51 -2.81
C LEU A 232 -5.94 22.94 -2.68
N ARG A 233 -7.20 23.12 -2.31
CA ARG A 233 -7.81 24.44 -2.13
C ARG A 233 -7.23 25.25 -0.98
N ARG A 234 -6.64 24.59 0.01
CA ARG A 234 -5.91 25.25 1.11
C ARG A 234 -4.55 25.79 0.66
N LEU A 235 -4.01 25.23 -0.40
CA LEU A 235 -2.65 25.50 -0.88
C LEU A 235 -2.64 26.44 -2.11
N ILE A 236 -3.62 26.28 -3.01
CA ILE A 236 -3.73 27.03 -4.26
C ILE A 236 -5.17 27.52 -4.38
N ASP A 237 -5.34 28.82 -4.57
CA ASP A 237 -6.66 29.45 -4.77
C ASP A 237 -7.10 29.25 -6.23
N TYR A 238 -7.46 28.00 -6.59
CA TYR A 238 -7.99 27.67 -7.90
C TYR A 238 -9.50 27.91 -7.96
N GLN A 239 -10.03 28.15 -9.15
CA GLN A 239 -11.48 28.31 -9.39
C GLN A 239 -12.13 27.06 -9.98
N MET A 240 -11.35 26.24 -10.64
CA MET A 240 -11.79 24.95 -11.18
C MET A 240 -10.69 23.92 -10.98
N PHE A 241 -11.10 22.70 -10.64
CA PHE A 241 -10.21 21.58 -10.43
C PHE A 241 -10.84 20.30 -10.97
N THR A 242 -10.09 19.58 -11.78
CA THR A 242 -10.52 18.32 -12.37
C THR A 242 -9.47 17.24 -12.16
N VAL A 243 -9.91 16.05 -11.77
CA VAL A 243 -9.09 14.83 -11.77
C VAL A 243 -9.56 13.95 -12.91
N MET A 244 -8.66 13.65 -13.82
CA MET A 244 -8.92 12.75 -14.92
C MET A 244 -7.98 11.54 -14.81
N LEU A 245 -8.53 10.34 -14.95
CA LEU A 245 -7.78 9.10 -14.90
C LEU A 245 -7.80 8.42 -16.26
N LEU A 246 -6.67 7.80 -16.62
CA LEU A 246 -6.58 7.01 -17.84
C LEU A 246 -7.46 5.74 -17.74
N ASP A 247 -8.07 5.38 -18.86
CA ASP A 247 -8.70 4.09 -19.03
C ASP A 247 -7.66 2.95 -19.07
N ASP A 248 -8.12 1.70 -19.03
CA ASP A 248 -7.24 0.52 -19.00
C ASP A 248 -6.37 0.38 -20.25
N LYS A 249 -6.76 1.01 -21.38
CA LYS A 249 -6.00 1.01 -22.63
C LYS A 249 -4.96 2.13 -22.68
N GLY A 250 -5.06 3.11 -21.79
CA GLY A 250 -4.18 4.30 -21.79
C GLY A 250 -4.45 5.30 -22.91
N GLU A 251 -5.61 5.22 -23.57
CA GLU A 251 -5.97 6.02 -24.74
C GLU A 251 -6.87 7.21 -24.41
N THR A 252 -7.62 7.12 -23.31
CA THR A 252 -8.65 8.09 -22.96
C THR A 252 -8.56 8.52 -21.50
N LEU A 253 -8.51 9.83 -21.27
CA LEU A 253 -8.66 10.44 -19.97
C LEU A 253 -10.15 10.56 -19.63
N ILE A 254 -10.55 9.97 -18.51
CA ILE A 254 -11.93 9.97 -18.02
C ILE A 254 -11.98 10.85 -16.78
N THR A 255 -12.85 11.86 -16.78
CA THR A 255 -13.09 12.69 -15.58
C THR A 255 -13.63 11.80 -14.45
N ARG A 256 -13.01 11.87 -13.29
CA ARG A 256 -13.45 11.19 -12.06
C ARG A 256 -13.94 12.16 -10.99
N TYR A 257 -13.40 13.37 -11.00
CA TYR A 257 -13.81 14.42 -10.10
C TYR A 257 -13.73 15.76 -10.83
N ALA A 258 -14.72 16.61 -10.65
CA ALA A 258 -14.73 17.97 -11.18
C ALA A 258 -15.38 18.90 -10.15
N TRP A 259 -14.66 19.95 -9.78
CA TRP A 259 -15.11 21.02 -8.93
C TRP A 259 -15.01 22.36 -9.67
N ARG A 260 -16.06 23.17 -9.66
CA ARG A 260 -16.12 24.47 -10.37
C ARG A 260 -16.88 25.47 -9.53
N PHE A 261 -16.30 26.64 -9.29
CA PHE A 261 -16.94 27.77 -8.61
C PHE A 261 -17.77 27.39 -7.37
N GLY A 262 -17.24 26.53 -6.50
CA GLY A 262 -17.91 26.13 -5.26
C GLY A 262 -18.76 24.87 -5.34
N THR A 263 -18.95 24.29 -6.54
CA THR A 263 -19.84 23.14 -6.76
C THR A 263 -19.10 21.93 -7.33
N ILE A 264 -19.44 20.74 -6.85
CA ILE A 264 -18.99 19.47 -7.42
C ILE A 264 -19.92 19.12 -8.58
N HIS A 265 -19.35 18.85 -9.74
CA HIS A 265 -20.07 18.44 -10.95
C HIS A 265 -19.91 16.96 -11.21
N ALA A 266 -20.95 16.33 -11.75
CA ALA A 266 -20.90 14.92 -12.13
C ALA A 266 -19.82 14.69 -13.21
N PRO A 267 -19.00 13.63 -13.08
CA PRO A 267 -17.95 13.32 -14.03
C PRO A 267 -18.55 12.78 -15.33
N THR A 268 -18.52 13.56 -16.41
CA THR A 268 -19.16 13.17 -17.68
C THR A 268 -18.24 13.21 -18.89
N ARG A 269 -16.98 13.65 -18.75
CA ARG A 269 -16.12 13.92 -19.89
C ARG A 269 -15.09 12.83 -20.13
N ARG A 270 -14.86 12.58 -21.42
CA ARG A 270 -13.79 11.72 -21.92
C ARG A 270 -12.99 12.51 -22.94
N ILE A 271 -11.67 12.55 -22.80
CA ILE A 271 -10.75 13.25 -23.68
C ILE A 271 -9.70 12.26 -24.15
N ALA A 272 -9.52 12.15 -25.45
CA ALA A 272 -8.47 11.31 -26.00
C ALA A 272 -7.07 11.87 -25.64
N VAL A 273 -6.12 10.99 -25.35
CA VAL A 273 -4.75 11.37 -24.95
C VAL A 273 -4.03 12.21 -26.02
N ASN A 274 -4.44 12.13 -27.29
CA ASN A 274 -3.89 12.95 -28.36
C ASN A 274 -4.48 14.37 -28.42
N SER A 275 -5.42 14.73 -27.55
CA SER A 275 -6.18 16.00 -27.63
C SER A 275 -6.04 16.82 -26.36
N GLY A 276 -6.03 18.14 -26.53
CA GLY A 276 -6.04 19.12 -25.47
C GLY A 276 -4.73 19.24 -24.70
N LEU A 277 -4.70 20.18 -23.74
CA LEU A 277 -3.57 20.39 -22.83
C LEU A 277 -3.39 19.22 -21.87
N VAL A 278 -4.49 18.62 -21.37
CA VAL A 278 -4.46 17.43 -20.52
C VAL A 278 -3.80 16.24 -21.23
N GLY A 279 -4.11 16.04 -22.53
CA GLY A 279 -3.45 15.03 -23.34
C GLY A 279 -1.97 15.35 -23.61
N ALA A 280 -1.62 16.63 -23.77
CA ALA A 280 -0.22 17.06 -23.90
C ALA A 280 0.60 16.71 -22.64
N ALA A 281 0.06 16.95 -21.44
CA ALA A 281 0.73 16.59 -20.19
C ALA A 281 1.04 15.10 -20.09
N VAL A 282 0.12 14.24 -20.58
CA VAL A 282 0.32 12.79 -20.63
C VAL A 282 1.40 12.41 -21.64
N ARG A 283 1.38 12.97 -22.85
CA ARG A 283 2.35 12.65 -23.91
C ARG A 283 3.76 13.16 -23.63
N GLU A 284 3.85 14.37 -23.05
CA GLU A 284 5.13 15.03 -22.77
C GLU A 284 5.75 14.62 -21.45
N TRP A 285 5.02 13.85 -20.63
CA TRP A 285 5.47 13.36 -19.33
C TRP A 285 5.94 14.47 -18.38
N ARG A 286 5.36 15.66 -18.49
CA ARG A 286 5.74 16.82 -17.67
C ARG A 286 4.53 17.69 -17.36
N PRO A 287 4.61 18.52 -16.32
CA PRO A 287 3.62 19.56 -16.09
C PRO A 287 3.48 20.50 -17.30
N ILE A 288 2.26 20.97 -17.54
CA ILE A 288 1.94 21.99 -18.54
C ILE A 288 1.35 23.18 -17.80
N ASN A 289 2.06 24.31 -17.83
CA ASN A 289 1.63 25.56 -17.24
C ASN A 289 1.40 26.58 -18.34
N VAL A 290 0.14 26.96 -18.57
CA VAL A 290 -0.26 27.89 -19.63
C VAL A 290 -0.75 29.20 -19.03
N PRO A 291 0.03 30.28 -19.13
CA PRO A 291 -0.35 31.58 -18.56
C PRO A 291 -1.57 32.23 -19.22
N ASP A 292 -1.82 31.97 -20.52
CA ASP A 292 -2.99 32.45 -21.26
C ASP A 292 -3.44 31.38 -22.26
N VAL A 293 -4.47 30.62 -21.90
CA VAL A 293 -4.99 29.49 -22.67
C VAL A 293 -5.46 29.89 -24.08
N ARG A 294 -5.86 31.15 -24.29
CA ARG A 294 -6.32 31.65 -25.58
C ARG A 294 -5.19 31.75 -26.64
N LYS A 295 -3.94 31.71 -26.18
CA LYS A 295 -2.74 31.77 -27.03
C LYS A 295 -2.14 30.41 -27.33
N ASP A 296 -2.61 29.35 -26.67
CA ASP A 296 -2.13 27.97 -26.86
C ASP A 296 -3.08 27.21 -27.80
N THR A 297 -2.57 26.83 -28.97
CA THR A 297 -3.35 26.12 -29.99
C THR A 297 -3.81 24.73 -29.59
N ARG A 298 -3.22 24.16 -28.54
CA ARG A 298 -3.61 22.87 -27.99
C ARG A 298 -4.83 22.97 -27.06
N TYR A 299 -5.16 24.18 -26.60
CA TYR A 299 -6.26 24.38 -25.68
C TYR A 299 -7.62 23.99 -26.30
N LEU A 300 -8.36 23.17 -25.57
CA LEU A 300 -9.75 22.86 -25.89
C LEU A 300 -10.66 23.75 -25.04
N PRO A 301 -11.42 24.67 -25.62
CA PRO A 301 -12.24 25.62 -24.85
C PRO A 301 -13.41 24.92 -24.17
N MET A 302 -13.15 24.37 -22.99
CA MET A 302 -14.13 23.64 -22.19
C MET A 302 -14.92 24.55 -21.28
N ASN A 303 -14.32 25.65 -20.86
CA ASN A 303 -14.96 26.68 -20.06
C ASN A 303 -14.55 28.06 -20.63
N PRO A 304 -15.51 28.90 -21.04
CA PRO A 304 -15.23 30.20 -21.63
C PRO A 304 -14.59 31.21 -20.64
N GLU A 305 -14.65 30.94 -19.35
CA GLU A 305 -14.09 31.82 -18.31
C GLU A 305 -12.61 31.52 -18.02
N THR A 306 -12.10 30.39 -18.42
CA THR A 306 -10.69 30.00 -18.20
C THR A 306 -9.74 30.92 -18.92
N ARG A 307 -8.71 31.39 -18.20
CA ARG A 307 -7.63 32.25 -18.75
C ARG A 307 -6.25 31.64 -18.55
N SER A 308 -6.00 30.93 -17.44
CA SER A 308 -4.76 30.18 -17.21
C SER A 308 -5.07 28.79 -16.71
N GLU A 309 -4.18 27.84 -16.99
CA GLU A 309 -4.35 26.42 -16.69
C GLU A 309 -3.01 25.80 -16.29
N LEU A 310 -3.05 24.97 -15.25
CA LEU A 310 -1.92 24.19 -14.75
C LEU A 310 -2.32 22.73 -14.68
N ILE A 311 -1.68 21.89 -15.48
CA ILE A 311 -1.93 20.45 -15.54
C ILE A 311 -0.69 19.71 -15.07
N VAL A 312 -0.87 18.76 -14.16
CA VAL A 312 0.21 17.92 -13.64
C VAL A 312 -0.13 16.45 -13.81
N PRO A 313 0.73 15.66 -14.48
CA PRO A 313 0.51 14.23 -14.63
C PRO A 313 0.68 13.48 -13.31
N LEU A 314 -0.14 12.46 -13.10
CA LEU A 314 -0.11 11.55 -11.97
C LEU A 314 0.79 10.36 -12.33
N PHE A 315 1.98 10.31 -11.74
CA PHE A 315 2.95 9.24 -11.97
C PHE A 315 2.86 8.15 -10.91
N TYR A 316 2.79 6.91 -11.36
CA TYR A 316 2.87 5.75 -10.48
C TYR A 316 3.73 4.64 -11.11
N LYS A 317 4.84 4.26 -10.43
CA LYS A 317 5.74 3.17 -10.87
C LYS A 317 6.12 3.23 -12.36
N GLY A 318 6.56 4.41 -12.83
CA GLY A 318 7.01 4.59 -14.21
C GLY A 318 5.92 4.63 -15.28
N ARG A 319 4.65 4.88 -14.91
CA ARG A 319 3.54 5.10 -15.83
C ARG A 319 2.70 6.29 -15.38
N ILE A 320 2.02 6.93 -16.32
CA ILE A 320 1.00 7.93 -16.00
C ILE A 320 -0.33 7.21 -15.81
N ILE A 321 -1.04 7.55 -14.74
CA ILE A 321 -2.37 7.01 -14.42
C ILE A 321 -3.50 8.03 -14.62
N GLY A 322 -3.14 9.30 -14.83
CA GLY A 322 -4.08 10.41 -15.01
C GLY A 322 -3.41 11.76 -14.91
N VAL A 323 -4.21 12.78 -14.72
CA VAL A 323 -3.77 14.18 -14.54
C VAL A 323 -4.58 14.89 -13.48
N LEU A 324 -3.96 15.85 -12.81
CA LEU A 324 -4.60 16.92 -12.06
C LEU A 324 -4.63 18.16 -12.94
N ASP A 325 -5.77 18.79 -13.05
CA ASP A 325 -5.99 19.95 -13.91
C ASP A 325 -6.63 21.08 -13.09
N LEU A 326 -5.92 22.20 -12.95
CA LEU A 326 -6.33 23.41 -12.26
C LEU A 326 -6.51 24.54 -13.25
N GLU A 327 -7.66 25.20 -13.19
CA GLU A 327 -7.96 26.33 -14.06
C GLU A 327 -8.28 27.59 -13.24
N HIS A 328 -7.96 28.76 -13.80
CA HIS A 328 -8.25 30.06 -13.19
C HIS A 328 -8.71 31.10 -14.24
N THR A 329 -9.59 32.04 -13.82
CA THR A 329 -10.13 33.10 -14.69
C THR A 329 -9.19 34.30 -14.90
N ARG A 330 -8.02 34.32 -14.25
CA ARG A 330 -6.97 35.32 -14.40
C ARG A 330 -5.83 34.78 -15.24
N THR A 331 -5.30 35.59 -16.12
CA THR A 331 -4.06 35.24 -16.85
C THR A 331 -2.85 35.26 -15.96
N GLY A 332 -1.90 34.33 -16.17
CA GLY A 332 -0.64 34.27 -15.43
C GLY A 332 -0.82 33.96 -13.93
N PHE A 333 -1.92 33.35 -13.55
CA PHE A 333 -2.20 33.06 -12.13
C PHE A 333 -1.24 32.01 -11.58
N PHE A 334 -1.01 30.92 -12.32
CA PHE A 334 -0.13 29.85 -11.89
C PHE A 334 1.34 30.22 -12.13
N ASN A 335 2.16 30.13 -11.08
CA ASN A 335 3.59 30.39 -11.07
C ASN A 335 4.40 29.10 -10.85
N GLU A 336 5.73 29.19 -10.89
CA GLU A 336 6.62 28.04 -10.68
C GLU A 336 6.48 27.40 -9.29
N GLU A 337 6.06 28.15 -8.27
CA GLU A 337 5.85 27.63 -6.91
C GLU A 337 4.60 26.75 -6.88
N HIS A 338 3.50 27.19 -7.51
CA HIS A 338 2.28 26.39 -7.67
C HIS A 338 2.56 25.09 -8.45
N GLU A 339 3.35 25.17 -9.53
CA GLU A 339 3.72 23.99 -10.32
C GLU A 339 4.53 22.98 -9.50
N ARG A 340 5.55 23.42 -8.78
CA ARG A 340 6.36 22.53 -7.90
C ARG A 340 5.52 21.89 -6.79
N MET A 341 4.67 22.68 -6.14
CA MET A 341 3.80 22.23 -5.07
C MET A 341 2.81 21.17 -5.59
N LEU A 342 2.13 21.45 -6.69
CA LEU A 342 1.18 20.52 -7.29
C LEU A 342 1.85 19.23 -7.79
N THR A 343 3.07 19.33 -8.35
CA THR A 343 3.83 18.17 -8.80
C THR A 343 4.20 17.25 -7.62
N THR A 344 4.59 17.82 -6.49
CA THR A 344 4.90 17.04 -5.30
C THR A 344 3.65 16.34 -4.75
N LEU A 345 2.53 17.04 -4.68
CA LEU A 345 1.25 16.46 -4.25
C LEU A 345 0.72 15.41 -5.23
N ALA A 346 0.89 15.63 -6.54
CA ALA A 346 0.45 14.69 -7.57
C ALA A 346 1.07 13.29 -7.41
N ALA A 347 2.31 13.21 -6.93
CA ALA A 347 2.96 11.94 -6.64
C ALA A 347 2.25 11.18 -5.50
N GLN A 348 1.88 11.87 -4.41
CA GLN A 348 1.14 11.28 -3.30
C GLN A 348 -0.30 10.90 -3.69
N VAL A 349 -0.96 11.78 -4.43
CA VAL A 349 -2.31 11.52 -4.97
C VAL A 349 -2.29 10.30 -5.88
N ALA A 350 -1.29 10.13 -6.74
CA ALA A 350 -1.15 8.97 -7.61
C ALA A 350 -1.03 7.65 -6.82
N ILE A 351 -0.22 7.65 -5.77
CA ILE A 351 -0.06 6.48 -4.88
C ILE A 351 -1.40 6.16 -4.21
N SER A 352 -2.10 7.15 -3.64
CA SER A 352 -3.36 6.96 -2.94
C SER A 352 -4.48 6.47 -3.88
N ILE A 353 -4.55 6.99 -5.11
CA ILE A 353 -5.50 6.54 -6.14
C ILE A 353 -5.25 5.06 -6.50
N GLU A 354 -4.00 4.67 -6.72
CA GLU A 354 -3.71 3.27 -7.06
C GLU A 354 -3.95 2.33 -5.88
N ASN A 355 -3.67 2.76 -4.64
CA ASN A 355 -4.00 2.00 -3.44
C ASN A 355 -5.52 1.79 -3.32
N ALA A 356 -6.32 2.84 -3.50
CA ALA A 356 -7.78 2.75 -3.48
C ALA A 356 -8.30 1.82 -4.59
N ARG A 357 -7.76 1.90 -5.81
CA ARG A 357 -8.12 0.99 -6.92
C ARG A 357 -7.77 -0.47 -6.64
N LEU A 358 -6.58 -0.72 -6.10
CA LEU A 358 -6.14 -2.07 -5.73
C LEU A 358 -7.03 -2.65 -4.64
N TYR A 359 -7.32 -1.87 -3.60
CA TYR A 359 -8.21 -2.29 -2.52
C TYR A 359 -9.62 -2.64 -3.03
N GLN A 360 -10.21 -1.79 -3.88
CA GLN A 360 -11.51 -2.07 -4.49
C GLN A 360 -11.49 -3.32 -5.38
N ARG A 361 -10.38 -3.57 -6.09
CA ARG A 361 -10.22 -4.78 -6.90
C ARG A 361 -10.17 -6.02 -6.03
N VAL A 362 -9.38 -6.02 -4.95
CA VAL A 362 -9.31 -7.13 -3.99
C VAL A 362 -10.69 -7.42 -3.41
N ARG A 363 -11.38 -6.39 -2.89
CA ARG A 363 -12.75 -6.58 -2.35
C ARG A 363 -13.75 -7.17 -3.35
N ARG A 364 -13.67 -6.75 -4.62
CA ARG A 364 -14.54 -7.34 -5.65
C ARG A 364 -14.21 -8.81 -5.92
N GLN A 365 -12.92 -9.16 -5.92
CA GLN A 365 -12.48 -10.55 -6.09
C GLN A 365 -12.88 -11.42 -4.89
N GLU A 366 -12.73 -10.93 -3.66
CA GLU A 366 -13.19 -11.61 -2.45
C GLU A 366 -14.70 -11.88 -2.50
N ALA A 367 -15.50 -10.83 -2.76
CA ALA A 367 -16.94 -10.97 -2.87
C ALA A 367 -17.41 -11.87 -4.03
N GLN A 368 -16.63 -11.99 -5.10
CA GLN A 368 -16.89 -12.93 -6.17
C GLN A 368 -16.57 -14.35 -5.73
N LEU A 369 -15.42 -14.57 -5.11
CA LEU A 369 -14.99 -15.87 -4.60
C LEU A 369 -15.98 -16.42 -3.55
N GLU A 370 -16.44 -15.58 -2.62
CA GLU A 370 -17.46 -15.96 -1.64
C GLU A 370 -18.75 -16.44 -2.30
N ARG A 371 -19.20 -15.75 -3.36
CA ARG A 371 -20.39 -16.16 -4.12
C ARG A 371 -20.19 -17.48 -4.83
N ASP A 372 -19.03 -17.69 -5.46
CA ASP A 372 -18.72 -18.92 -6.18
C ASP A 372 -18.66 -20.12 -5.21
N ILE A 373 -18.07 -19.93 -4.03
CA ILE A 373 -18.04 -20.94 -2.96
C ILE A 373 -19.44 -21.23 -2.42
N ALA A 374 -20.27 -20.20 -2.20
CA ALA A 374 -21.65 -20.39 -1.75
C ALA A 374 -22.50 -21.19 -2.76
N MET A 375 -22.34 -20.91 -4.06
CA MET A 375 -22.99 -21.69 -5.13
C MET A 375 -22.52 -23.15 -5.13
N ALA A 376 -21.22 -23.42 -5.00
CA ALA A 376 -20.68 -24.77 -4.95
C ALA A 376 -21.24 -25.55 -3.75
N ARG A 377 -21.35 -24.90 -2.57
CA ARG A 377 -22.03 -25.48 -1.39
C ARG A 377 -23.47 -25.86 -1.67
N GLU A 378 -24.23 -24.97 -2.30
CA GLU A 378 -25.63 -25.26 -2.62
C GLU A 378 -25.75 -26.49 -3.53
N VAL A 379 -24.87 -26.63 -4.53
CA VAL A 379 -24.83 -27.81 -5.40
C VAL A 379 -24.49 -29.06 -4.59
N GLN A 380 -23.47 -29.02 -3.72
CA GLN A 380 -23.07 -30.15 -2.88
C GLN A 380 -24.25 -30.64 -2.01
N LEU A 381 -24.92 -29.71 -1.29
CA LEU A 381 -26.05 -30.06 -0.42
C LEU A 381 -27.23 -30.67 -1.19
N ARG A 382 -27.43 -30.31 -2.46
CA ARG A 382 -28.47 -30.90 -3.31
C ARG A 382 -28.10 -32.29 -3.82
N LEU A 383 -26.83 -32.66 -3.84
CA LEU A 383 -26.39 -34.00 -4.21
C LEU A 383 -26.51 -34.99 -3.06
N LEU A 384 -26.47 -34.53 -1.82
CA LEU A 384 -26.67 -35.34 -0.65
C LEU A 384 -28.15 -35.64 -0.40
N PRO A 385 -28.54 -36.85 0.02
CA PRO A 385 -29.93 -37.17 0.33
C PRO A 385 -30.41 -36.32 1.51
N PRO A 386 -31.58 -35.66 1.37
CA PRO A 386 -32.09 -34.76 2.41
C PRO A 386 -32.58 -35.51 3.66
N GLU A 387 -32.99 -36.75 3.51
CA GLU A 387 -33.51 -37.58 4.60
C GLU A 387 -33.04 -39.03 4.44
N ALA A 388 -32.89 -39.71 5.56
CA ALA A 388 -32.61 -41.13 5.58
C ALA A 388 -33.90 -41.95 5.31
N PRO A 389 -33.81 -43.08 4.59
CA PRO A 389 -34.97 -43.93 4.32
C PRO A 389 -35.48 -44.58 5.62
N SER A 390 -36.75 -44.92 5.64
CA SER A 390 -37.38 -45.64 6.77
C SER A 390 -37.83 -47.04 6.32
N HIS A 391 -37.54 -48.04 7.13
CA HIS A 391 -37.92 -49.40 6.93
C HIS A 391 -38.80 -49.92 8.09
N PRO A 392 -39.63 -50.95 7.83
CA PRO A 392 -40.45 -51.55 8.89
C PRO A 392 -39.66 -52.01 10.12
N HIS A 393 -38.47 -52.62 9.92
CA HIS A 393 -37.63 -53.14 10.99
C HIS A 393 -36.38 -52.28 11.30
N ALA A 394 -36.18 -51.15 10.62
CA ALA A 394 -35.07 -50.28 10.87
C ALA A 394 -35.42 -48.80 10.78
N GLU A 395 -34.83 -48.03 11.62
CA GLU A 395 -34.84 -46.55 11.60
C GLU A 395 -33.45 -46.02 11.31
N MET A 396 -33.37 -45.09 10.36
CA MET A 396 -32.09 -44.50 9.99
C MET A 396 -32.13 -42.98 10.20
N ALA A 397 -30.98 -42.40 10.58
CA ALA A 397 -30.80 -40.95 10.70
C ALA A 397 -29.43 -40.55 10.20
N VAL A 398 -29.32 -39.33 9.69
CA VAL A 398 -28.02 -38.75 9.27
C VAL A 398 -27.86 -37.33 9.79
N ARG A 399 -26.64 -37.00 10.14
CA ARG A 399 -26.19 -35.63 10.41
C ARG A 399 -24.90 -35.39 9.69
N PHE A 400 -24.80 -34.21 9.07
CA PHE A 400 -23.63 -33.74 8.36
C PHE A 400 -23.35 -32.30 8.74
N LEU A 401 -22.18 -32.03 9.29
CA LEU A 401 -21.71 -30.72 9.70
C LEU A 401 -20.34 -30.47 9.06
N PRO A 402 -20.28 -29.73 7.95
CA PRO A 402 -19.00 -29.46 7.31
C PRO A 402 -18.14 -28.52 8.17
N ALA A 403 -16.83 -28.78 8.23
CA ALA A 403 -15.85 -27.94 8.92
C ALA A 403 -15.63 -26.61 8.21
N ARG A 404 -15.78 -26.60 6.90
CA ARG A 404 -15.66 -25.42 6.05
C ARG A 404 -16.96 -25.20 5.27
N THR A 405 -16.93 -24.22 4.36
CA THR A 405 -18.08 -23.92 3.52
C THR A 405 -18.48 -25.10 2.62
N ILE A 406 -17.50 -25.92 2.19
CA ILE A 406 -17.68 -27.10 1.36
C ILE A 406 -16.89 -28.23 2.01
N GLY A 407 -17.53 -29.41 2.21
CA GLY A 407 -16.95 -30.59 2.83
C GLY A 407 -16.34 -31.58 1.84
N GLY A 408 -15.44 -32.44 2.33
CA GLY A 408 -14.89 -33.62 1.64
C GLY A 408 -15.75 -34.86 1.81
N ASP A 409 -16.46 -34.93 2.93
CA ASP A 409 -17.33 -36.07 3.25
C ASP A 409 -18.46 -36.24 2.24
N LEU A 410 -18.76 -37.49 1.93
CA LEU A 410 -19.94 -37.89 1.17
C LEU A 410 -20.73 -38.94 1.96
N TYR A 411 -22.03 -38.81 1.92
CA TYR A 411 -22.93 -39.88 2.37
C TYR A 411 -24.06 -40.07 1.35
N ASP A 412 -24.54 -41.29 1.28
CA ASP A 412 -25.65 -41.61 0.38
C ASP A 412 -26.51 -42.75 0.92
N PHE A 413 -27.80 -42.76 0.52
CA PHE A 413 -28.74 -43.86 0.68
C PHE A 413 -29.20 -44.29 -0.68
N ILE A 414 -28.80 -45.47 -1.14
CA ILE A 414 -29.10 -45.95 -2.49
C ILE A 414 -30.15 -47.07 -2.40
N ASP A 415 -31.23 -46.93 -3.15
CA ASP A 415 -32.28 -47.95 -3.23
C ASP A 415 -31.77 -49.19 -3.98
N TYR A 416 -31.74 -50.31 -3.30
CA TYR A 416 -31.40 -51.63 -3.82
C TYR A 416 -32.63 -52.52 -4.04
N GLY A 417 -33.80 -51.94 -4.17
CA GLY A 417 -35.09 -52.63 -4.34
C GLY A 417 -35.84 -52.88 -3.02
N PRO A 418 -36.94 -53.59 -3.05
CA PRO A 418 -37.85 -53.71 -1.92
C PRO A 418 -37.13 -54.16 -0.63
N GLY A 419 -37.19 -53.33 0.41
CA GLY A 419 -36.60 -53.61 1.71
C GLY A 419 -35.07 -53.61 1.77
N ARG A 420 -34.38 -53.18 0.70
CA ARG A 420 -32.91 -53.14 0.65
C ARG A 420 -32.40 -51.72 0.40
N THR A 421 -31.51 -51.27 1.27
CA THR A 421 -30.89 -49.92 1.13
C THR A 421 -29.39 -50.00 1.37
N ALA A 422 -28.62 -49.46 0.44
CA ALA A 422 -27.21 -49.24 0.69
C ALA A 422 -27.02 -47.93 1.49
N ILE A 423 -26.23 -48.00 2.55
CA ILE A 423 -25.77 -46.91 3.39
C ILE A 423 -24.33 -46.66 3.03
N VAL A 424 -24.01 -45.47 2.62
CA VAL A 424 -22.67 -45.09 2.16
C VAL A 424 -22.16 -43.95 3.00
N LEU A 425 -20.90 -44.07 3.47
CA LEU A 425 -20.17 -42.98 4.09
C LEU A 425 -18.75 -43.02 3.57
N GLY A 426 -18.24 -41.88 3.10
CA GLY A 426 -16.90 -41.78 2.62
C GLY A 426 -16.29 -40.40 2.87
N ASP A 427 -14.96 -40.36 2.93
CA ASP A 427 -14.19 -39.13 2.98
C ASP A 427 -13.20 -39.10 1.81
N VAL A 428 -13.12 -37.95 1.17
CA VAL A 428 -12.26 -37.69 0.00
C VAL A 428 -10.99 -36.99 0.45
N SER A 429 -9.85 -37.57 0.11
CA SER A 429 -8.55 -36.95 0.37
C SER A 429 -8.47 -35.53 -0.21
N GLY A 430 -8.07 -34.55 0.62
CA GLY A 430 -8.02 -33.12 0.26
C GLY A 430 -9.18 -32.34 0.84
N LYS A 431 -9.24 -31.05 0.57
CA LYS A 431 -10.23 -30.14 1.18
C LYS A 431 -10.85 -29.21 0.14
N ALA A 432 -12.04 -28.68 0.44
CA ALA A 432 -12.76 -27.70 -0.35
C ALA A 432 -13.29 -28.23 -1.73
N ALA A 433 -13.40 -27.36 -2.73
CA ALA A 433 -14.07 -27.67 -3.99
C ALA A 433 -13.55 -28.91 -4.75
N PRO A 434 -12.23 -29.20 -4.83
CA PRO A 434 -11.76 -30.43 -5.48
C PRO A 434 -12.29 -31.70 -4.82
N ALA A 435 -12.29 -31.79 -3.47
CA ALA A 435 -12.80 -32.94 -2.74
C ALA A 435 -14.30 -33.13 -2.96
N ALA A 436 -15.08 -32.05 -2.89
CA ALA A 436 -16.53 -32.10 -3.16
C ALA A 436 -16.90 -32.55 -4.57
N LEU A 437 -16.13 -32.11 -5.59
CA LEU A 437 -16.34 -32.57 -6.97
C LEU A 437 -16.02 -34.06 -7.14
N PHE A 438 -14.99 -34.53 -6.44
CA PHE A 438 -14.63 -35.92 -6.43
C PHE A 438 -15.67 -36.80 -5.70
N ALA A 439 -16.19 -36.32 -4.56
CA ALA A 439 -17.31 -36.94 -3.85
C ALA A 439 -18.56 -37.07 -4.77
N ALA A 440 -18.88 -36.00 -5.51
CA ALA A 440 -19.99 -36.01 -6.48
C ALA A 440 -19.77 -37.04 -7.60
N LEU A 441 -18.55 -37.19 -8.10
CA LEU A 441 -18.18 -38.19 -9.10
C LEU A 441 -18.38 -39.59 -8.54
N VAL A 442 -17.89 -39.88 -7.34
CA VAL A 442 -18.02 -41.19 -6.66
C VAL A 442 -19.48 -41.52 -6.46
N SER A 443 -20.30 -40.60 -5.92
CA SER A 443 -21.76 -40.80 -5.77
C SER A 443 -22.45 -41.07 -7.13
N GLY A 444 -22.07 -40.34 -8.19
CA GLY A 444 -22.60 -40.58 -9.54
C GLY A 444 -22.29 -41.97 -10.08
N ILE A 445 -21.06 -42.48 -9.88
CA ILE A 445 -20.67 -43.82 -10.30
C ILE A 445 -21.45 -44.87 -9.51
N MET A 446 -21.56 -44.75 -8.17
CA MET A 446 -22.32 -45.67 -7.31
C MET A 446 -23.79 -45.77 -7.73
N ARG A 447 -24.45 -44.64 -7.88
CA ARG A 447 -25.85 -44.59 -8.26
C ARG A 447 -26.09 -45.23 -9.64
N THR A 448 -25.15 -45.02 -10.58
CA THR A 448 -25.21 -45.60 -11.92
C THR A 448 -25.01 -47.13 -11.87
N ALA A 449 -24.03 -47.60 -11.07
CA ALA A 449 -23.75 -49.04 -10.91
C ALA A 449 -24.89 -49.79 -10.17
N ALA A 450 -25.54 -49.14 -9.20
CA ALA A 450 -26.68 -49.67 -8.47
C ALA A 450 -27.98 -49.62 -9.30
N ALA A 451 -28.12 -48.75 -10.30
CA ALA A 451 -29.29 -48.60 -11.10
C ALA A 451 -29.48 -49.81 -12.03
N ARG A 452 -30.68 -50.39 -12.06
CA ARG A 452 -31.01 -51.43 -13.04
C ARG A 452 -30.89 -50.88 -14.47
N PRO A 453 -30.12 -51.50 -15.38
CA PRO A 453 -30.14 -51.13 -16.79
C PRO A 453 -31.53 -51.40 -17.37
N GLY A 454 -32.29 -50.34 -17.68
CA GLY A 454 -33.53 -50.39 -18.44
C GLY A 454 -34.51 -51.46 -17.99
N ALA A 455 -35.26 -51.19 -16.90
CA ALA A 455 -36.48 -52.00 -16.70
C ALA A 455 -37.40 -51.79 -17.91
N PRO A 456 -37.72 -52.82 -18.72
CA PRO A 456 -38.70 -52.69 -19.77
C PRO A 456 -40.01 -52.23 -19.14
N ALA A 457 -40.74 -51.34 -19.81
CA ALA A 457 -42.02 -50.82 -19.34
C ALA A 457 -43.08 -51.94 -19.13
N ASP A 458 -42.81 -53.16 -19.57
CA ASP A 458 -43.69 -54.37 -19.48
C ASP A 458 -43.40 -55.25 -18.26
N GLY A 459 -42.43 -54.88 -17.35
CA GLY A 459 -42.18 -55.67 -16.16
C GLY A 459 -41.36 -56.96 -16.40
N SER A 460 -40.92 -57.23 -17.64
CA SER A 460 -40.13 -58.44 -17.93
C SER A 460 -38.72 -58.32 -17.28
N MET A 461 -38.32 -59.31 -16.47
CA MET A 461 -37.00 -59.38 -15.86
C MET A 461 -35.96 -59.62 -16.96
N SER A 462 -34.98 -58.70 -17.09
CA SER A 462 -33.78 -58.99 -17.86
C SER A 462 -33.00 -60.09 -17.14
N VAL A 463 -32.95 -61.26 -17.75
CA VAL A 463 -32.26 -62.43 -17.22
C VAL A 463 -30.76 -62.11 -17.12
N GLY A 464 -30.21 -62.10 -15.91
CA GLY A 464 -28.77 -62.13 -15.68
C GLY A 464 -28.13 -60.87 -15.06
N TRP A 465 -28.86 -59.75 -14.79
CA TRP A 465 -28.26 -58.62 -14.08
C TRP A 465 -28.58 -58.71 -12.57
N GLN A 466 -27.53 -58.69 -11.75
CA GLN A 466 -27.63 -58.57 -10.29
C GLN A 466 -27.00 -57.24 -9.85
N GLN A 467 -27.58 -56.63 -8.83
CA GLN A 467 -26.96 -55.46 -8.21
C GLN A 467 -25.65 -55.90 -7.53
N PRO A 468 -24.57 -55.15 -7.67
CA PRO A 468 -23.30 -55.54 -7.08
C PRO A 468 -23.43 -55.60 -5.55
N ASP A 469 -22.79 -56.62 -4.96
CA ASP A 469 -22.59 -56.73 -3.52
C ASP A 469 -21.71 -55.58 -3.01
N PRO A 470 -21.63 -55.29 -1.68
CA PRO A 470 -20.78 -54.24 -1.14
C PRO A 470 -19.32 -54.33 -1.59
N ALA A 471 -18.71 -55.53 -1.58
CA ALA A 471 -17.34 -55.73 -2.03
C ALA A 471 -17.16 -55.50 -3.54
N GLU A 472 -18.09 -56.00 -4.34
CA GLU A 472 -18.11 -55.79 -5.79
C GLU A 472 -18.28 -54.30 -6.13
N MET A 473 -19.12 -53.56 -5.42
CA MET A 473 -19.32 -52.13 -5.60
C MET A 473 -18.00 -51.35 -5.36
N LEU A 474 -17.27 -51.66 -4.28
CA LEU A 474 -15.98 -51.05 -4.02
C LEU A 474 -14.95 -51.40 -5.12
N GLY A 475 -14.95 -52.63 -5.63
CA GLY A 475 -14.11 -53.02 -6.77
C GLY A 475 -14.41 -52.20 -8.02
N LEU A 476 -15.69 -52.09 -8.42
CA LEU A 476 -16.13 -51.29 -9.57
C LEU A 476 -15.76 -49.80 -9.43
N LEU A 477 -15.90 -49.24 -8.21
CA LEU A 477 -15.48 -47.86 -7.93
C LEU A 477 -13.97 -47.69 -8.06
N ASN A 478 -13.19 -48.62 -7.49
CA ASN A 478 -11.72 -48.55 -7.57
C ASN A 478 -11.25 -48.58 -9.04
N ASP A 479 -11.80 -49.52 -9.83
CA ASP A 479 -11.45 -49.64 -11.25
C ASP A 479 -11.83 -48.35 -12.02
N ALA A 480 -13.02 -47.83 -11.82
CA ALA A 480 -13.48 -46.60 -12.46
C ALA A 480 -12.66 -45.37 -12.10
N LEU A 481 -12.14 -45.29 -10.88
CA LEU A 481 -11.24 -44.20 -10.43
C LEU A 481 -9.84 -44.38 -11.00
N GLN A 482 -9.31 -45.61 -11.07
CA GLN A 482 -8.01 -45.93 -11.67
C GLN A 482 -7.97 -45.62 -13.17
N GLU A 483 -9.04 -45.90 -13.90
CA GLU A 483 -9.16 -45.58 -15.34
C GLU A 483 -9.02 -44.06 -15.60
N ARG A 484 -9.53 -43.23 -14.73
CA ARG A 484 -9.49 -41.77 -14.87
C ARG A 484 -8.17 -41.11 -14.48
N LYS A 485 -7.22 -41.88 -13.90
CA LYS A 485 -5.86 -41.42 -13.49
C LYS A 485 -5.89 -40.06 -12.78
N LEU A 486 -6.76 -39.89 -11.81
CA LEU A 486 -6.82 -38.68 -11.00
C LEU A 486 -5.67 -38.75 -10.00
N GLU A 487 -4.53 -38.19 -10.40
CA GLU A 487 -3.28 -38.18 -9.62
C GLU A 487 -3.53 -37.53 -8.24
N SER A 488 -3.10 -38.19 -7.18
CA SER A 488 -3.09 -37.73 -5.79
C SER A 488 -4.44 -37.66 -5.06
N GLN A 489 -5.54 -38.19 -5.61
CA GLN A 489 -6.83 -38.25 -4.91
C GLN A 489 -7.25 -39.69 -4.67
N TYR A 490 -7.67 -39.98 -3.47
CA TYR A 490 -8.21 -41.26 -3.07
C TYR A 490 -9.43 -41.02 -2.16
N VAL A 491 -10.24 -42.06 -1.97
CA VAL A 491 -11.43 -42.01 -1.12
C VAL A 491 -11.40 -43.15 -0.15
N THR A 492 -11.58 -42.86 1.12
CA THR A 492 -11.96 -43.86 2.12
C THR A 492 -13.48 -43.99 2.09
N LEU A 493 -14.00 -45.19 1.93
CA LEU A 493 -15.45 -45.39 1.80
C LEU A 493 -15.91 -46.66 2.49
N LEU A 494 -16.93 -46.51 3.28
CA LEU A 494 -17.68 -47.62 3.85
C LEU A 494 -19.00 -47.79 3.06
N PHE A 495 -19.25 -48.99 2.59
CA PHE A 495 -20.46 -49.36 1.87
C PHE A 495 -21.18 -50.46 2.66
N ALA A 496 -22.36 -50.18 3.19
CA ALA A 496 -23.15 -51.13 3.96
C ALA A 496 -24.51 -51.34 3.32
N LEU A 497 -24.91 -52.59 3.13
CA LEU A 497 -26.20 -52.96 2.52
C LEU A 497 -27.11 -53.52 3.61
N TRP A 498 -28.17 -52.78 3.96
CA TRP A 498 -29.24 -53.21 4.83
C TRP A 498 -30.27 -54.01 4.05
N ASN A 499 -30.65 -55.18 4.59
CA ASN A 499 -31.76 -55.99 4.12
C ASN A 499 -32.80 -56.11 5.23
N ASP A 500 -33.95 -55.48 5.07
CA ASP A 500 -34.99 -55.39 6.10
C ASP A 500 -35.78 -56.71 6.24
N GLU A 501 -35.90 -57.50 5.15
CA GLU A 501 -36.59 -58.79 5.21
C GLU A 501 -35.85 -59.83 6.05
N ASN A 502 -34.52 -59.90 5.85
CA ASN A 502 -33.69 -60.88 6.54
C ASN A 502 -33.05 -60.28 7.80
N GLN A 503 -33.25 -58.97 8.05
CA GLN A 503 -32.59 -58.22 9.14
C GLN A 503 -31.07 -58.41 9.17
N THR A 504 -30.43 -58.30 7.98
CA THR A 504 -29.00 -58.46 7.83
C THR A 504 -28.34 -57.18 7.33
N LEU A 505 -27.13 -56.93 7.82
CA LEU A 505 -26.29 -55.87 7.35
C LEU A 505 -24.99 -56.45 6.75
N GLN A 506 -24.76 -56.22 5.46
CA GLN A 506 -23.52 -56.57 4.79
C GLN A 506 -22.65 -55.31 4.70
N VAL A 507 -21.36 -55.40 5.03
CA VAL A 507 -20.46 -54.26 5.10
C VAL A 507 -19.18 -54.56 4.33
N ALA A 508 -18.76 -53.66 3.47
CA ALA A 508 -17.43 -53.63 2.88
C ALA A 508 -16.79 -52.26 3.15
N ASN A 509 -15.47 -52.22 3.32
CA ASN A 509 -14.75 -51.03 3.72
C ASN A 509 -13.50 -50.83 2.87
N SER A 510 -13.25 -49.60 2.47
CA SER A 510 -12.04 -49.19 1.75
C SER A 510 -11.21 -48.15 2.55
N GLY A 511 -10.87 -48.49 3.80
CA GLY A 511 -10.06 -47.64 4.66
C GLY A 511 -10.81 -46.56 5.44
N ALA A 512 -12.14 -46.59 5.46
CA ALA A 512 -12.96 -45.72 6.30
C ALA A 512 -12.99 -46.18 7.75
N ILE A 513 -13.50 -45.34 8.63
CA ILE A 513 -13.72 -45.66 10.03
C ILE A 513 -14.66 -46.88 10.16
N GLN A 514 -14.30 -47.82 11.05
CA GLN A 514 -15.10 -49.01 11.29
C GLN A 514 -16.44 -48.67 11.94
N PRO A 515 -17.55 -49.32 11.55
CA PRO A 515 -18.83 -49.07 12.20
C PRO A 515 -18.82 -49.60 13.64
N VAL A 516 -19.43 -48.85 14.53
CA VAL A 516 -19.60 -49.28 15.94
C VAL A 516 -20.99 -49.83 16.14
N PHE A 517 -21.05 -51.06 16.62
CA PHE A 517 -22.30 -51.75 16.99
C PHE A 517 -22.51 -51.69 18.49
N CYS A 518 -23.76 -51.50 18.89
CA CYS A 518 -24.17 -51.73 20.26
C CYS A 518 -25.26 -52.78 20.27
N ARG A 519 -24.96 -53.93 20.88
CA ARG A 519 -25.90 -55.05 21.07
C ARG A 519 -26.03 -55.36 22.57
N ALA A 520 -27.25 -55.42 23.06
CA ALA A 520 -27.54 -55.71 24.46
C ALA A 520 -26.72 -54.85 25.48
N GLY A 521 -26.41 -53.61 25.09
CA GLY A 521 -25.60 -52.65 25.91
C GLY A 521 -24.12 -52.89 25.89
N GLN A 522 -23.61 -53.77 25.05
CA GLN A 522 -22.19 -54.01 24.84
C GLN A 522 -21.78 -53.54 23.43
N SER A 523 -20.69 -52.83 23.39
CA SER A 523 -20.08 -52.38 22.11
C SER A 523 -19.33 -53.54 21.45
N VAL A 524 -19.57 -53.75 20.16
CA VAL A 524 -18.84 -54.69 19.31
C VAL A 524 -18.34 -53.95 18.10
N THR A 525 -17.06 -53.98 17.85
CA THR A 525 -16.49 -53.42 16.62
C THR A 525 -16.43 -54.49 15.53
N VAL A 526 -17.03 -54.22 14.38
CA VAL A 526 -16.94 -55.09 13.20
C VAL A 526 -15.71 -54.62 12.40
N LYS A 527 -14.68 -55.48 12.31
CA LYS A 527 -13.48 -55.17 11.54
C LYS A 527 -13.60 -55.66 10.12
N VAL A 528 -13.62 -54.76 9.20
CA VAL A 528 -13.56 -55.01 7.75
C VAL A 528 -12.45 -54.10 7.20
N GLU A 529 -11.35 -54.69 6.76
CA GLU A 529 -10.18 -53.92 6.30
C GLU A 529 -10.19 -53.76 4.77
N GLY A 530 -9.62 -52.66 4.26
CA GLY A 530 -9.47 -52.45 2.85
C GLY A 530 -8.61 -51.23 2.54
N PHE A 531 -8.11 -51.13 1.33
CA PHE A 531 -7.31 -49.99 0.89
C PHE A 531 -8.21 -48.90 0.31
N PRO A 532 -7.87 -47.62 0.50
CA PRO A 532 -8.62 -46.51 -0.10
C PRO A 532 -8.81 -46.66 -1.60
N LEU A 533 -9.98 -46.30 -2.08
CA LEU A 533 -10.32 -46.33 -3.52
C LEU A 533 -9.47 -45.35 -4.33
N GLY A 534 -9.00 -45.79 -5.48
CA GLY A 534 -8.16 -45.00 -6.38
C GLY A 534 -6.66 -45.03 -6.04
N MET A 535 -6.26 -45.61 -4.88
CA MET A 535 -4.86 -45.64 -4.45
C MET A 535 -4.07 -46.74 -5.15
N PHE A 536 -4.60 -47.96 -5.25
CA PHE A 536 -3.92 -49.11 -5.86
C PHE A 536 -4.80 -49.78 -6.90
N PRO A 537 -4.23 -50.28 -8.03
CA PRO A 537 -4.96 -51.04 -9.01
C PRO A 537 -5.17 -52.50 -8.53
N ASN A 538 -6.21 -53.16 -9.05
CA ASN A 538 -6.54 -54.57 -8.82
C ASN A 538 -6.69 -54.96 -7.34
N VAL A 539 -7.28 -54.08 -6.55
CA VAL A 539 -7.61 -54.35 -5.14
C VAL A 539 -8.88 -55.18 -5.06
N THR A 540 -8.85 -56.24 -4.26
CA THR A 540 -10.05 -57.04 -3.92
C THR A 540 -10.51 -56.62 -2.52
N TYR A 541 -11.77 -56.34 -2.39
CA TYR A 541 -12.38 -55.96 -1.11
C TYR A 541 -13.10 -57.18 -0.48
N GLU A 542 -13.07 -57.25 0.83
CA GLU A 542 -13.81 -58.23 1.60
C GLU A 542 -15.11 -57.63 2.11
N GLU A 543 -16.10 -58.49 2.30
CA GLU A 543 -17.34 -58.11 2.95
C GLU A 543 -17.59 -58.95 4.19
N PHE A 544 -18.27 -58.37 5.15
CA PHE A 544 -18.72 -59.00 6.36
C PHE A 544 -20.26 -58.89 6.48
N SER A 545 -20.91 -60.00 6.76
CA SER A 545 -22.34 -60.03 6.92
C SER A 545 -22.70 -60.31 8.41
N VAL A 546 -23.56 -59.48 8.98
CA VAL A 546 -24.02 -59.61 10.34
C VAL A 546 -25.54 -59.71 10.42
N ALA A 547 -26.07 -60.76 11.08
CA ALA A 547 -27.49 -60.82 11.42
C ALA A 547 -27.74 -59.87 12.62
N THR A 548 -28.67 -58.94 12.44
CA THR A 548 -29.03 -57.95 13.47
C THR A 548 -30.21 -58.48 14.32
N GLN A 549 -30.44 -57.82 15.44
CA GLN A 549 -31.54 -58.17 16.38
C GLN A 549 -32.26 -56.86 16.76
N PRO A 550 -33.59 -56.97 17.10
CA PRO A 550 -34.29 -55.82 17.64
C PRO A 550 -33.57 -55.21 18.86
N GLY A 551 -33.40 -53.86 18.82
CA GLY A 551 -32.63 -53.13 19.86
C GLY A 551 -31.14 -52.96 19.56
N ASP A 552 -30.64 -53.51 18.43
CA ASP A 552 -29.30 -53.21 17.97
C ASP A 552 -29.23 -51.75 17.47
N ALA A 553 -28.16 -51.03 17.78
CA ALA A 553 -27.87 -49.72 17.24
C ALA A 553 -26.45 -49.72 16.61
N ILE A 554 -26.36 -49.19 15.41
CA ILE A 554 -25.13 -49.15 14.63
C ILE A 554 -24.88 -47.73 14.25
N VAL A 555 -23.64 -47.24 14.44
CA VAL A 555 -23.22 -45.90 14.03
C VAL A 555 -22.05 -45.96 13.05
N PHE A 556 -22.17 -45.21 11.98
CA PHE A 556 -21.12 -44.96 11.01
C PHE A 556 -20.71 -43.50 11.16
N VAL A 557 -19.41 -43.22 11.27
CA VAL A 557 -18.87 -41.85 11.46
C VAL A 557 -17.69 -41.59 10.54
N SER A 558 -17.51 -40.32 10.14
CA SER A 558 -16.27 -39.87 9.52
C SER A 558 -15.19 -39.65 10.59
N ASP A 559 -13.94 -39.50 10.16
CA ASP A 559 -12.80 -39.26 11.05
C ASP A 559 -12.93 -37.95 11.83
N GLY A 560 -13.56 -36.91 11.28
CA GLY A 560 -13.82 -35.66 11.98
C GLY A 560 -14.57 -35.81 13.32
N ILE A 561 -15.28 -36.93 13.54
CA ILE A 561 -15.90 -37.23 14.82
C ILE A 561 -14.88 -37.81 15.81
N LEU A 562 -14.07 -38.79 15.40
CA LEU A 562 -13.12 -39.46 16.28
C LEU A 562 -11.90 -38.61 16.58
N ASP A 563 -11.45 -37.86 15.57
CA ASP A 563 -10.28 -37.00 15.66
C ASP A 563 -10.61 -35.60 16.21
N ALA A 564 -11.88 -35.34 16.55
CA ALA A 564 -12.29 -34.11 17.22
C ALA A 564 -11.44 -33.90 18.49
N ASP A 565 -10.76 -32.77 18.59
CA ASP A 565 -9.84 -32.47 19.70
C ASP A 565 -10.40 -31.40 20.63
N ASN A 566 -9.94 -31.46 21.87
CA ASN A 566 -10.25 -30.47 22.90
C ASN A 566 -9.09 -29.51 23.14
N ALA A 567 -9.28 -28.52 24.00
CA ALA A 567 -8.27 -27.52 24.35
C ALA A 567 -6.97 -28.11 24.97
N GLN A 568 -7.00 -29.36 25.39
CA GLN A 568 -5.85 -30.10 25.94
C GLN A 568 -5.12 -30.93 24.87
N GLY A 569 -5.66 -31.00 23.65
CA GLY A 569 -5.12 -31.82 22.56
C GLY A 569 -5.47 -33.30 22.69
N GLU A 570 -6.49 -33.64 23.48
CA GLU A 570 -7.01 -35.00 23.55
C GLU A 570 -8.04 -35.20 22.45
N THR A 571 -8.04 -36.38 21.79
CA THR A 571 -9.00 -36.76 20.79
C THR A 571 -10.26 -37.38 21.40
N TYR A 572 -11.40 -37.24 20.74
CA TYR A 572 -12.69 -37.77 21.19
C TYR A 572 -12.68 -39.29 21.30
N GLY A 573 -12.20 -39.95 20.27
CA GLY A 573 -11.91 -41.40 20.24
C GLY A 573 -13.13 -42.33 20.15
N ASP A 574 -12.86 -43.57 19.78
CA ASP A 574 -13.84 -44.62 19.53
C ASP A 574 -14.48 -45.17 20.82
N GLU A 575 -13.75 -45.22 21.93
CA GLU A 575 -14.27 -45.70 23.22
C GLU A 575 -15.41 -44.82 23.76
N ARG A 576 -15.26 -43.51 23.61
CA ARG A 576 -16.26 -42.54 24.05
C ARG A 576 -17.50 -42.62 23.17
N LEU A 577 -17.30 -42.68 21.81
CA LEU A 577 -18.39 -42.89 20.86
C LEU A 577 -19.19 -44.16 21.17
N ALA A 578 -18.50 -45.29 21.39
CA ALA A 578 -19.10 -46.59 21.68
C ALA A 578 -19.89 -46.59 23.00
N SER A 579 -19.35 -45.97 24.04
CA SER A 579 -20.02 -45.81 25.31
C SER A 579 -21.32 -45.01 25.16
N LEU A 580 -21.25 -43.88 24.45
CA LEU A 580 -22.41 -43.01 24.27
C LEU A 580 -23.50 -43.66 23.41
N LEU A 581 -23.14 -44.39 22.34
CA LEU A 581 -24.04 -45.16 21.54
C LEU A 581 -24.84 -46.15 22.38
N CYS A 582 -24.14 -46.91 23.24
CA CYS A 582 -24.78 -47.92 24.09
C CYS A 582 -25.70 -47.31 25.17
N VAL A 583 -25.35 -46.13 25.70
CA VAL A 583 -26.22 -45.39 26.63
C VAL A 583 -27.54 -44.94 25.98
N HIS A 584 -27.46 -44.55 24.71
CA HIS A 584 -28.61 -43.97 24.00
C HIS A 584 -29.31 -44.93 23.01
N ARG A 585 -28.91 -46.22 22.93
CA ARG A 585 -29.38 -47.19 21.93
C ARG A 585 -30.90 -47.34 21.85
N ASP A 586 -31.62 -47.15 22.95
CA ASP A 586 -33.06 -47.34 23.03
C ASP A 586 -33.85 -46.10 22.54
N ARG A 587 -33.14 -45.00 22.21
CA ARG A 587 -33.73 -43.77 21.68
C ARG A 587 -33.96 -43.88 20.15
N PRO A 588 -34.82 -43.02 19.56
CA PRO A 588 -34.91 -42.88 18.11
C PRO A 588 -33.54 -42.58 17.47
N ALA A 589 -33.29 -43.09 16.26
CA ALA A 589 -32.00 -42.94 15.56
C ALA A 589 -31.57 -41.46 15.45
N GLN A 590 -32.54 -40.57 15.25
CA GLN A 590 -32.34 -39.13 15.20
C GLN A 590 -31.77 -38.57 16.52
N GLU A 591 -32.38 -38.98 17.62
CA GLU A 591 -31.92 -38.53 18.97
C GLU A 591 -30.55 -39.09 19.34
N ILE A 592 -30.20 -40.28 18.86
CA ILE A 592 -28.86 -40.87 19.05
C ILE A 592 -27.85 -40.02 18.30
N ALA A 593 -28.08 -39.67 17.04
CA ALA A 593 -27.21 -38.86 16.23
C ALA A 593 -27.01 -37.45 16.86
N ASP A 594 -28.10 -36.82 17.32
CA ASP A 594 -28.08 -35.51 17.96
C ASP A 594 -27.34 -35.52 19.30
N ALA A 595 -27.47 -36.62 20.09
CA ALA A 595 -26.77 -36.79 21.35
C ALA A 595 -25.24 -36.93 21.14
N ILE A 596 -24.83 -37.71 20.14
CA ILE A 596 -23.41 -37.87 19.79
C ILE A 596 -22.81 -36.50 19.36
N LEU A 597 -23.44 -35.80 18.42
CA LEU A 597 -22.94 -34.49 17.99
C LEU A 597 -22.88 -33.46 19.11
N SER A 598 -23.90 -33.47 20.00
CA SER A 598 -23.90 -32.56 21.16
C SER A 598 -22.77 -32.88 22.14
N ASP A 599 -22.39 -34.14 22.27
CA ASP A 599 -21.27 -34.54 23.13
C ASP A 599 -19.91 -34.20 22.49
N VAL A 600 -19.76 -34.43 21.17
CA VAL A 600 -18.57 -34.01 20.41
C VAL A 600 -18.39 -32.50 20.53
N SER A 601 -19.42 -31.70 20.25
CA SER A 601 -19.34 -30.23 20.35
C SER A 601 -19.01 -29.76 21.79
N ARG A 602 -19.50 -30.44 22.82
CA ARG A 602 -19.16 -30.13 24.22
C ARG A 602 -17.70 -30.48 24.52
N PHE A 603 -17.20 -31.55 23.92
CA PHE A 603 -15.81 -31.97 24.08
C PHE A 603 -14.82 -31.02 23.41
N GLN A 604 -15.14 -30.56 22.20
CA GLN A 604 -14.37 -29.58 21.44
C GLN A 604 -14.36 -28.19 22.13
N GLY A 605 -15.48 -27.78 22.74
CA GLY A 605 -15.64 -26.46 23.34
C GLY A 605 -15.62 -25.34 22.27
N ASP A 606 -14.73 -24.35 22.45
CA ASP A 606 -14.58 -23.20 21.54
C ASP A 606 -13.59 -23.46 20.37
N HIS A 607 -13.10 -24.72 20.22
CA HIS A 607 -12.22 -25.09 19.11
C HIS A 607 -12.99 -25.17 17.81
N ASP A 608 -12.37 -24.64 16.74
CA ASP A 608 -12.90 -24.78 15.39
C ASP A 608 -12.86 -26.25 14.94
N ARG A 609 -13.88 -26.69 14.22
CA ARG A 609 -13.89 -28.03 13.60
C ARG A 609 -12.75 -28.17 12.62
N PHE A 610 -11.93 -29.19 12.83
CA PHE A 610 -10.78 -29.48 12.00
C PHE A 610 -11.16 -30.19 10.69
N ASP A 611 -12.14 -31.10 10.75
CA ASP A 611 -12.66 -31.84 9.61
C ASP A 611 -14.18 -32.01 9.64
N ASP A 612 -14.77 -32.50 8.55
CA ASP A 612 -16.20 -32.69 8.39
C ASP A 612 -16.71 -33.73 9.37
N GLU A 613 -17.82 -33.45 10.02
CA GLU A 613 -18.44 -34.35 11.00
C GLU A 613 -19.69 -34.97 10.38
N THR A 614 -19.60 -36.25 10.00
CA THR A 614 -20.71 -37.02 9.44
C THR A 614 -21.05 -38.19 10.34
N ILE A 615 -22.35 -38.34 10.66
CA ILE A 615 -22.85 -39.45 11.47
C ILE A 615 -24.07 -40.04 10.78
N ILE A 616 -24.06 -41.36 10.59
CA ILE A 616 -25.23 -42.12 10.20
C ILE A 616 -25.56 -43.12 11.28
N VAL A 617 -26.79 -43.19 11.73
CA VAL A 617 -27.26 -44.13 12.75
C VAL A 617 -28.28 -45.07 12.10
N LEU A 618 -28.09 -46.37 12.25
CA LEU A 618 -29.06 -47.43 11.95
C LEU A 618 -29.50 -48.07 13.27
N ARG A 619 -30.77 -47.99 13.59
CA ARG A 619 -31.38 -48.64 14.76
C ARG A 619 -32.37 -49.69 14.30
N VAL A 620 -32.18 -50.92 14.78
CA VAL A 620 -33.09 -52.05 14.50
C VAL A 620 -34.27 -52.02 15.49
N ARG A 621 -35.47 -52.10 14.94
CA ARG A 621 -36.71 -52.03 15.73
C ARG A 621 -37.16 -53.39 16.23
#